data_76b041df84635eca14eefc995e2980da
#
_entry.id   76b041df84635eca14eefc995e2980da
#
_cell.length_a   1.000
_cell.length_b   1.000
_cell.length_c   1.000
_cell.angle_alpha   90.00
_cell.angle_beta   90.00
_cell.angle_gamma   90.00
#
_symmetry.space_group_name_H-M   'P 1'
#
loop_
_entity.id
_entity.type
_entity.pdbx_description
1 polymer ?
#
loop_
_entity_poly.entity_id
_entity_poly.type
_entity_poly.pdbx_seq_one_letter_code
_entity_poly.pdbx_strand_id
1 'polypeptide(L)'
;MRLTLDSRRGHTVPLALVAALALYPLLRRPILTWGATSEEAASRLPGDELLEDADGVSTRAITIDAPEASVWPWLAPMGPSPRGGAYTYDWIENLLGLDMHSVDHVLPEFQHPVVGDTIGLGSNRMRLERVEPGHVLAWRSEDGNWVWTFVLEEHDGATRLISRNRFRLPTLAARIGMLPMEPGSLVMERKMLRGIKERAERLTSATPEGSSREEDGALPRLQ
;
A
#
# COMPACT_ATOMS: atom_id res chain seq x y z
N MET A 1 53.24 -31.40 15.78
CA MET A 1 52.51 -30.57 14.80
C MET A 1 51.25 -30.10 15.47
N ARG A 2 51.26 -28.86 16.02
CA ARG A 2 50.12 -28.28 16.74
C ARG A 2 49.31 -27.47 15.74
N LEU A 3 48.06 -27.86 15.49
CA LEU A 3 47.09 -27.10 14.74
C LEU A 3 46.52 -26.01 15.66
N THR A 4 46.89 -24.78 15.42
CA THR A 4 46.26 -23.61 16.02
C THR A 4 44.95 -23.32 15.29
N LEU A 5 43.83 -23.64 15.91
CA LEU A 5 42.51 -23.26 15.46
C LEU A 5 42.36 -21.73 15.63
N ASP A 6 42.25 -21.06 14.50
CA ASP A 6 42.01 -19.61 14.43
C ASP A 6 40.60 -19.28 14.92
N SER A 7 40.49 -18.77 16.15
CA SER A 7 39.24 -18.48 16.85
C SER A 7 38.63 -17.11 16.51
N ARG A 8 39.02 -16.48 15.37
CA ARG A 8 38.62 -15.10 15.06
C ARG A 8 37.27 -14.93 14.32
N ARG A 9 36.58 -16.03 13.97
CA ARG A 9 35.30 -15.93 13.20
C ARG A 9 34.04 -15.88 14.05
N GLY A 10 34.13 -16.01 15.37
CA GLY A 10 32.97 -16.16 16.26
C GLY A 10 32.34 -14.86 16.79
N HIS A 11 33.00 -13.71 16.67
CA HIS A 11 32.53 -12.48 17.39
C HIS A 11 31.92 -11.38 16.52
N THR A 12 32.03 -11.44 15.22
CA THR A 12 31.53 -10.39 14.33
C THR A 12 30.00 -10.43 14.13
N VAL A 13 29.42 -11.63 14.07
CA VAL A 13 27.97 -11.81 13.88
C VAL A 13 27.16 -11.26 15.08
N PRO A 14 27.50 -11.59 16.34
CA PRO A 14 26.74 -11.06 17.46
C PRO A 14 26.89 -9.54 17.64
N LEU A 15 28.05 -8.97 17.31
CA LEU A 15 28.25 -7.52 17.41
C LEU A 15 27.43 -6.76 16.35
N ALA A 16 27.36 -7.24 15.13
CA ALA A 16 26.53 -6.68 14.07
C ALA A 16 25.04 -6.74 14.42
N LEU A 17 24.60 -7.87 14.99
CA LEU A 17 23.20 -8.02 15.44
C LEU A 17 22.88 -7.05 16.59
N VAL A 18 23.75 -6.92 17.57
CA VAL A 18 23.60 -5.97 18.69
C VAL A 18 23.56 -4.53 18.17
N ALA A 19 24.44 -4.18 17.24
CA ALA A 19 24.44 -2.85 16.63
C ALA A 19 23.15 -2.60 15.83
N ALA A 20 22.67 -3.56 15.06
CA ALA A 20 21.41 -3.48 14.32
C ALA A 20 20.20 -3.27 15.25
N LEU A 21 20.14 -4.03 16.34
CA LEU A 21 19.08 -3.88 17.34
C LEU A 21 19.14 -2.54 18.08
N ALA A 22 20.34 -2.02 18.35
CA ALA A 22 20.52 -0.72 18.99
C ALA A 22 20.16 0.46 18.08
N LEU A 23 20.40 0.33 16.76
CA LEU A 23 20.06 1.34 15.77
C LEU A 23 18.61 1.28 15.30
N TYR A 24 17.94 0.12 15.44
CA TYR A 24 16.59 -0.09 14.96
C TYR A 24 15.58 0.96 15.44
N PRO A 25 15.53 1.38 16.73
CA PRO A 25 14.60 2.41 17.18
C PRO A 25 14.76 3.75 16.42
N LEU A 26 15.98 4.09 16.02
CA LEU A 26 16.27 5.33 15.27
C LEU A 26 15.79 5.21 13.81
N LEU A 27 15.86 4.02 13.23
CA LEU A 27 15.45 3.76 11.85
C LEU A 27 13.96 3.41 11.72
N ARG A 28 13.31 3.03 12.82
CA ARG A 28 11.93 2.55 12.81
C ARG A 28 10.95 3.61 12.31
N ARG A 29 11.09 4.86 12.78
CA ARG A 29 10.19 5.93 12.35
C ARG A 29 10.22 6.16 10.84
N PRO A 30 11.36 6.41 10.17
CA PRO A 30 11.40 6.55 8.70
C PRO A 30 10.96 5.28 7.95
N ILE A 31 11.13 4.08 8.54
CA ILE A 31 10.61 2.84 7.95
C ILE A 31 9.07 2.84 7.96
N LEU A 32 8.46 3.26 9.06
CA LEU A 32 7.00 3.24 9.21
C LEU A 32 6.30 4.43 8.56
N THR A 33 7.01 5.55 8.29
CA THR A 33 6.39 6.78 7.78
C THR A 33 7.01 7.25 6.46
N TRP A 34 7.52 6.33 5.64
CA TRP A 34 8.16 6.69 4.39
C TRP A 34 7.21 7.51 3.49
N GLY A 35 7.68 8.68 3.08
CA GLY A 35 6.95 9.59 2.19
C GLY A 35 5.79 10.34 2.86
N ALA A 36 5.34 9.94 4.04
CA ALA A 36 4.31 10.67 4.79
C ALA A 36 4.89 11.85 5.56
N THR A 37 4.10 12.91 5.70
CA THR A 37 4.40 14.02 6.60
C THR A 37 4.19 13.60 8.06
N SER A 38 4.73 14.39 9.00
CA SER A 38 4.49 14.15 10.42
C SER A 38 3.02 14.33 10.81
N GLU A 39 2.32 15.22 10.11
CA GLU A 39 0.89 15.48 10.29
C GLU A 39 0.05 14.29 9.81
N GLU A 40 0.28 13.81 8.58
CA GLU A 40 -0.39 12.61 8.03
C GLU A 40 -0.18 11.39 8.94
N ALA A 41 1.04 11.20 9.45
CA ALA A 41 1.34 10.09 10.34
C ALA A 41 0.64 10.19 11.71
N ALA A 42 0.38 11.41 12.21
CA ALA A 42 -0.25 11.67 13.50
C ALA A 42 -1.76 11.86 13.44
N SER A 43 -2.31 12.25 12.28
CA SER A 43 -3.74 12.49 12.11
C SER A 43 -4.56 11.21 12.18
N ARG A 44 -5.83 11.35 12.56
CA ARG A 44 -6.83 10.29 12.41
C ARG A 44 -7.30 10.25 10.95
N LEU A 45 -7.18 9.08 10.33
CA LEU A 45 -7.63 8.85 8.96
C LEU A 45 -8.89 7.98 8.92
N PRO A 46 -9.69 8.06 7.83
CA PRO A 46 -10.78 7.14 7.58
C PRO A 46 -10.30 5.68 7.68
N GLY A 47 -11.07 4.81 8.35
CA GLY A 47 -10.69 3.40 8.58
C GLY A 47 -9.89 3.14 9.87
N ASP A 48 -9.37 4.18 10.55
CA ASP A 48 -8.70 4.00 11.85
C ASP A 48 -9.66 3.47 12.94
N GLU A 49 -10.94 3.75 12.81
CA GLU A 49 -12.02 3.25 13.69
C GLU A 49 -12.20 1.73 13.62
N LEU A 50 -11.77 1.10 12.54
CA LEU A 50 -11.87 -0.36 12.38
C LEU A 50 -10.91 -1.12 13.30
N LEU A 51 -9.87 -0.46 13.81
CA LEU A 51 -8.91 -1.03 14.76
C LEU A 51 -8.32 0.08 15.64
N GLU A 52 -9.09 0.60 16.60
CA GLU A 52 -8.66 1.74 17.45
C GLU A 52 -7.46 1.38 18.34
N ASP A 53 -7.46 0.17 18.93
CA ASP A 53 -6.41 -0.32 19.84
C ASP A 53 -5.25 -1.01 19.07
N ALA A 54 -4.65 -0.34 18.10
CA ALA A 54 -3.54 -0.90 17.35
C ALA A 54 -2.22 -0.82 18.16
N ASP A 55 -1.50 -1.94 18.24
CA ASP A 55 -0.14 -2.00 18.83
C ASP A 55 0.92 -1.39 17.90
N GLY A 56 0.65 -1.31 16.60
CA GLY A 56 1.53 -0.74 15.60
C GLY A 56 0.77 -0.07 14.46
N VAL A 57 1.34 1.04 13.98
CA VAL A 57 0.80 1.80 12.85
C VAL A 57 1.95 2.12 11.89
N SER A 58 1.74 1.90 10.59
CA SER A 58 2.58 2.48 9.55
C SER A 58 1.73 3.36 8.64
N THR A 59 2.27 4.52 8.28
CA THR A 59 1.64 5.47 7.35
C THR A 59 2.65 5.84 6.30
N ARG A 60 2.40 5.45 5.06
CA ARG A 60 3.28 5.74 3.93
C ARG A 60 2.50 6.50 2.88
N ALA A 61 3.17 7.39 2.16
CA ALA A 61 2.46 8.22 1.20
C ALA A 61 3.34 8.59 0.00
N ILE A 62 2.68 8.93 -1.10
CA ILE A 62 3.31 9.43 -2.32
C ILE A 62 2.40 10.46 -2.98
N THR A 63 3.01 11.46 -3.62
CA THR A 63 2.27 12.37 -4.50
C THR A 63 2.33 11.85 -5.93
N ILE A 64 1.19 11.82 -6.60
CA ILE A 64 0.98 11.33 -7.96
C ILE A 64 0.51 12.52 -8.80
N ASP A 65 1.20 12.80 -9.91
CA ASP A 65 0.87 13.91 -10.81
C ASP A 65 -0.27 13.51 -11.76
N ALA A 66 -1.41 13.14 -11.16
CA ALA A 66 -2.62 12.68 -11.82
C ALA A 66 -3.83 12.89 -10.91
N PRO A 67 -5.04 13.13 -11.45
CA PRO A 67 -6.26 13.25 -10.67
C PRO A 67 -6.66 11.91 -10.05
N GLU A 68 -7.46 11.94 -8.99
CA GLU A 68 -7.97 10.74 -8.30
C GLU A 68 -8.64 9.74 -9.26
N ALA A 69 -9.35 10.24 -10.25
CA ALA A 69 -9.99 9.42 -11.28
C ALA A 69 -9.00 8.56 -12.09
N SER A 70 -7.74 8.96 -12.16
CA SER A 70 -6.67 8.17 -12.81
C SER A 70 -5.94 7.25 -11.82
N VAL A 71 -6.04 7.49 -10.51
CA VAL A 71 -5.41 6.67 -9.45
C VAL A 71 -6.33 5.52 -9.01
N TRP A 72 -7.62 5.81 -8.80
CA TRP A 72 -8.62 4.84 -8.32
C TRP A 72 -8.66 3.54 -9.13
N PRO A 73 -8.58 3.57 -10.49
CA PRO A 73 -8.61 2.36 -11.31
C PRO A 73 -7.52 1.33 -11.01
N TRP A 74 -6.48 1.70 -10.30
CA TRP A 74 -5.39 0.83 -9.87
C TRP A 74 -5.55 0.35 -8.43
N LEU A 75 -6.28 1.08 -7.58
CA LEU A 75 -6.57 0.67 -6.20
C LEU A 75 -7.74 -0.30 -6.12
N ALA A 76 -8.83 -0.02 -6.82
CA ALA A 76 -10.04 -0.82 -6.81
C ALA A 76 -9.81 -2.31 -7.14
N PRO A 77 -9.00 -2.68 -8.16
CA PRO A 77 -8.76 -4.07 -8.53
C PRO A 77 -7.62 -4.73 -7.75
N MET A 78 -6.98 -4.08 -6.76
CA MET A 78 -5.86 -4.70 -6.04
C MET A 78 -6.25 -6.03 -5.40
N GLY A 79 -5.33 -6.99 -5.48
CA GLY A 79 -5.50 -8.32 -4.92
C GLY A 79 -4.99 -9.44 -5.83
N PRO A 80 -5.00 -10.70 -5.33
CA PRO A 80 -4.56 -11.85 -6.09
C PRO A 80 -5.46 -12.14 -7.30
N SER A 81 -4.94 -12.94 -8.23
CA SER A 81 -5.66 -13.35 -9.43
C SER A 81 -7.10 -13.81 -9.11
N PRO A 82 -8.11 -13.43 -9.92
CA PRO A 82 -8.05 -12.72 -11.21
C PRO A 82 -7.99 -11.17 -11.10
N ARG A 83 -7.71 -10.62 -9.92
CA ARG A 83 -7.57 -9.17 -9.71
C ARG A 83 -6.21 -8.66 -10.21
N GLY A 84 -5.97 -7.36 -10.07
CA GLY A 84 -4.87 -6.65 -10.72
C GLY A 84 -3.48 -6.76 -10.05
N GLY A 85 -3.32 -7.63 -9.05
CA GLY A 85 -2.06 -7.72 -8.30
C GLY A 85 -1.91 -6.60 -7.27
N ALA A 86 -0.70 -6.41 -6.76
CA ALA A 86 -0.38 -5.33 -5.80
C ALA A 86 0.70 -4.37 -6.32
N TYR A 87 1.10 -4.51 -7.58
CA TYR A 87 2.12 -3.66 -8.25
C TYR A 87 3.47 -3.63 -7.54
N THR A 88 3.81 -4.73 -6.86
CA THR A 88 5.04 -4.91 -6.09
C THR A 88 6.03 -5.82 -6.83
N TYR A 89 6.67 -6.71 -6.10
CA TYR A 89 7.51 -7.78 -6.64
C TYR A 89 6.71 -9.08 -6.66
N ASP A 90 5.93 -9.32 -7.71
CA ASP A 90 5.05 -10.49 -7.85
C ASP A 90 5.76 -11.82 -7.53
N TRP A 91 7.06 -11.95 -7.89
CA TRP A 91 7.83 -13.16 -7.62
C TRP A 91 8.04 -13.41 -6.12
N ILE A 92 8.18 -12.34 -5.29
CA ILE A 92 8.28 -12.46 -3.83
C ILE A 92 6.92 -12.89 -3.26
N GLU A 93 5.86 -12.24 -3.71
CA GLU A 93 4.50 -12.52 -3.27
C GLU A 93 4.08 -13.94 -3.64
N ASN A 94 4.42 -14.39 -4.86
CA ASN A 94 4.11 -15.74 -5.32
C ASN A 94 4.96 -16.82 -4.64
N LEU A 95 6.19 -16.50 -4.22
CA LEU A 95 6.97 -17.37 -3.34
C LEU A 95 6.28 -17.57 -1.97
N LEU A 96 5.50 -16.57 -1.51
CA LEU A 96 4.68 -16.65 -0.30
C LEU A 96 3.29 -17.24 -0.56
N GLY A 97 2.98 -17.66 -1.78
CA GLY A 97 1.72 -18.29 -2.16
C GLY A 97 0.55 -17.32 -2.32
N LEU A 98 0.81 -16.06 -2.68
CA LEU A 98 -0.23 -15.03 -2.78
C LEU A 98 -0.91 -14.94 -4.15
N ASP A 99 -0.42 -15.62 -5.19
CA ASP A 99 -0.97 -15.61 -6.57
C ASP A 99 -1.16 -14.20 -7.14
N MET A 100 -0.14 -13.34 -6.95
CA MET A 100 -0.16 -11.95 -7.41
C MET A 100 0.38 -11.83 -8.84
N HIS A 101 -0.37 -11.13 -9.68
CA HIS A 101 -0.03 -10.85 -11.08
C HIS A 101 -0.36 -9.39 -11.38
N SER A 102 0.64 -8.53 -11.32
CA SER A 102 0.47 -7.08 -11.55
C SER A 102 0.16 -6.78 -13.01
N VAL A 103 -1.00 -6.19 -13.26
CA VAL A 103 -1.46 -5.81 -14.60
C VAL A 103 -1.04 -4.39 -14.98
N ASP A 104 -1.00 -4.12 -16.30
CA ASP A 104 -0.67 -2.80 -16.87
C ASP A 104 -1.85 -2.15 -17.62
N HIS A 105 -3.06 -2.66 -17.41
CA HIS A 105 -4.31 -2.15 -17.98
C HIS A 105 -5.39 -2.10 -16.91
N VAL A 106 -6.35 -1.21 -17.09
CA VAL A 106 -7.51 -1.09 -16.20
C VAL A 106 -8.41 -2.33 -16.38
N LEU A 107 -8.86 -2.90 -15.26
CA LEU A 107 -9.79 -4.03 -15.22
C LEU A 107 -11.21 -3.51 -14.95
N PRO A 108 -12.08 -3.36 -15.96
CA PRO A 108 -13.40 -2.75 -15.80
C PRO A 108 -14.30 -3.49 -14.80
N GLU A 109 -14.17 -4.81 -14.72
CA GLU A 109 -14.97 -5.68 -13.86
C GLU A 109 -14.72 -5.49 -12.36
N PHE A 110 -13.59 -4.88 -11.98
CA PHE A 110 -13.21 -4.65 -10.58
C PHE A 110 -13.26 -3.17 -10.15
N GLN A 111 -13.87 -2.28 -10.96
CA GLN A 111 -13.87 -0.85 -10.67
C GLN A 111 -14.88 -0.42 -9.60
N HIS A 112 -15.81 -1.29 -9.24
CA HIS A 112 -16.89 -1.00 -8.31
C HIS A 112 -16.84 -1.93 -7.08
N PRO A 113 -15.78 -1.84 -6.25
CA PRO A 113 -15.70 -2.62 -5.02
C PRO A 113 -16.86 -2.23 -4.08
N VAL A 114 -17.42 -3.23 -3.38
CA VAL A 114 -18.50 -3.02 -2.42
C VAL A 114 -18.11 -3.55 -1.03
N VAL A 115 -18.65 -2.93 0.02
CA VAL A 115 -18.46 -3.40 1.39
C VAL A 115 -18.90 -4.86 1.49
N GLY A 116 -18.03 -5.69 2.06
CA GLY A 116 -18.23 -7.15 2.14
C GLY A 116 -17.42 -7.95 1.12
N ASP A 117 -16.86 -7.33 0.07
CA ASP A 117 -15.92 -8.00 -0.83
C ASP A 117 -14.75 -8.59 -0.06
N THR A 118 -14.25 -9.72 -0.52
CA THR A 118 -13.12 -10.40 0.12
C THR A 118 -12.00 -10.67 -0.85
N ILE A 119 -10.76 -10.55 -0.36
CA ILE A 119 -9.54 -10.97 -1.06
C ILE A 119 -8.75 -11.94 -0.19
N GLY A 120 -8.13 -12.95 -0.80
CA GLY A 120 -7.25 -13.88 -0.10
C GLY A 120 -5.81 -13.40 -0.14
N LEU A 121 -5.13 -13.33 1.00
CA LEU A 121 -3.70 -13.03 1.09
C LEU A 121 -3.01 -14.22 1.77
N GLY A 122 -2.73 -15.28 1.01
CA GLY A 122 -2.20 -16.54 1.51
C GLY A 122 -3.16 -17.21 2.49
N SER A 123 -2.74 -17.38 3.74
CA SER A 123 -3.60 -17.91 4.83
C SER A 123 -4.58 -16.89 5.40
N ASN A 124 -4.39 -15.61 5.11
CA ASN A 124 -5.24 -14.53 5.59
C ASN A 124 -6.29 -14.16 4.55
N ARG A 125 -7.48 -13.79 5.01
CA ARG A 125 -8.50 -13.15 4.18
C ARG A 125 -8.72 -11.73 4.67
N MET A 126 -8.87 -10.82 3.72
CA MET A 126 -9.21 -9.43 3.99
C MET A 126 -10.62 -9.18 3.47
N ARG A 127 -11.42 -8.49 4.27
CA ARG A 127 -12.75 -8.05 3.90
C ARG A 127 -12.75 -6.53 3.75
N LEU A 128 -13.40 -6.05 2.72
CA LEU A 128 -13.63 -4.62 2.52
C LEU A 128 -14.69 -4.13 3.51
N GLU A 129 -14.29 -3.24 4.42
CA GLU A 129 -15.17 -2.73 5.48
C GLU A 129 -15.63 -1.28 5.19
N ARG A 130 -14.84 -0.53 4.42
CA ARG A 130 -15.20 0.82 4.02
C ARG A 130 -14.75 1.10 2.60
N VAL A 131 -15.64 1.68 1.80
CA VAL A 131 -15.34 2.18 0.46
C VAL A 131 -16.04 3.51 0.24
N GLU A 132 -15.28 4.49 -0.19
CA GLU A 132 -15.75 5.77 -0.73
C GLU A 132 -15.08 5.90 -2.09
N PRO A 133 -15.81 5.64 -3.19
CA PRO A 133 -15.21 5.60 -4.52
C PRO A 133 -14.42 6.88 -4.84
N GLY A 134 -13.18 6.69 -5.30
CA GLY A 134 -12.26 7.80 -5.55
C GLY A 134 -11.46 8.27 -4.32
N HIS A 135 -11.91 8.01 -3.09
CA HIS A 135 -11.31 8.61 -1.89
C HIS A 135 -10.77 7.59 -0.88
N VAL A 136 -11.56 6.55 -0.52
CA VAL A 136 -11.21 5.65 0.58
C VAL A 136 -11.45 4.20 0.20
N LEU A 137 -10.47 3.34 0.54
CA LEU A 137 -10.58 1.89 0.46
C LEU A 137 -9.95 1.29 1.72
N ALA A 138 -10.77 0.68 2.62
CA ALA A 138 -10.27 0.12 3.86
C ALA A 138 -10.64 -1.37 4.00
N TRP A 139 -9.61 -2.19 4.09
CA TRP A 139 -9.67 -3.62 4.27
C TRP A 139 -9.37 -4.02 5.71
N ARG A 140 -10.05 -5.05 6.22
CA ARG A 140 -9.77 -5.63 7.52
C ARG A 140 -9.59 -7.14 7.41
N SER A 141 -8.59 -7.70 8.10
CA SER A 141 -8.40 -9.14 8.17
C SER A 141 -9.54 -9.81 8.93
N GLU A 142 -9.90 -11.05 8.55
CA GLU A 142 -10.99 -11.80 9.18
C GLU A 142 -10.74 -12.07 10.69
N ASP A 143 -9.46 -12.19 11.09
CA ASP A 143 -9.07 -12.30 12.50
C ASP A 143 -9.17 -10.97 13.29
N GLY A 144 -9.43 -9.85 12.56
CA GLY A 144 -9.60 -8.53 13.14
C GLY A 144 -8.32 -7.84 13.60
N ASN A 145 -7.14 -8.42 13.33
CA ASN A 145 -5.86 -7.95 13.84
C ASN A 145 -5.08 -7.05 12.85
N TRP A 146 -5.58 -6.86 11.64
CA TRP A 146 -4.96 -6.01 10.65
C TRP A 146 -6.02 -5.19 9.89
N VAL A 147 -5.78 -3.89 9.77
CA VAL A 147 -6.53 -2.97 8.91
C VAL A 147 -5.55 -2.32 7.94
N TRP A 148 -5.89 -2.32 6.67
CA TRP A 148 -5.15 -1.68 5.61
C TRP A 148 -6.05 -0.69 4.87
N THR A 149 -5.69 0.59 4.93
CA THR A 149 -6.48 1.67 4.36
C THR A 149 -5.67 2.44 3.33
N PHE A 150 -6.32 2.77 2.23
CA PHE A 150 -5.86 3.76 1.25
C PHE A 150 -6.77 4.98 1.32
N VAL A 151 -6.15 6.17 1.35
CA VAL A 151 -6.84 7.46 1.28
C VAL A 151 -6.25 8.24 0.12
N LEU A 152 -7.12 8.81 -0.71
CA LEU A 152 -6.79 9.72 -1.79
C LEU A 152 -7.24 11.12 -1.40
N GLU A 153 -6.37 12.11 -1.61
CA GLU A 153 -6.66 13.53 -1.40
C GLU A 153 -6.15 14.30 -2.63
N GLU A 154 -7.07 14.91 -3.38
CA GLU A 154 -6.72 15.67 -4.57
C GLU A 154 -6.40 17.13 -4.21
N HIS A 155 -5.27 17.63 -4.70
CA HIS A 155 -4.83 19.02 -4.57
C HIS A 155 -4.18 19.47 -5.89
N ASP A 156 -4.75 20.54 -6.47
CA ASP A 156 -4.23 21.19 -7.69
C ASP A 156 -4.01 20.23 -8.87
N GLY A 157 -4.89 19.24 -9.03
CA GLY A 157 -4.82 18.25 -10.11
C GLY A 157 -3.82 17.11 -9.89
N ALA A 158 -3.14 17.08 -8.76
CA ALA A 158 -2.33 15.97 -8.28
C ALA A 158 -3.03 15.25 -7.13
N THR A 159 -2.77 13.96 -6.96
CA THR A 159 -3.35 13.15 -5.91
C THR A 159 -2.31 12.76 -4.87
N ARG A 160 -2.63 13.00 -3.61
CA ARG A 160 -1.92 12.44 -2.48
C ARG A 160 -2.49 11.07 -2.15
N LEU A 161 -1.70 10.01 -2.34
CA LEU A 161 -2.05 8.63 -1.98
C LEU A 161 -1.38 8.30 -0.65
N ILE A 162 -2.21 8.05 0.38
CA ILE A 162 -1.78 7.63 1.71
C ILE A 162 -2.18 6.17 1.90
N SER A 163 -1.23 5.32 2.28
CA SER A 163 -1.43 3.93 2.69
C SER A 163 -1.15 3.81 4.16
N ARG A 164 -2.16 3.38 4.93
CA ARG A 164 -2.05 3.17 6.38
C ARG A 164 -2.34 1.74 6.75
N ASN A 165 -1.42 1.14 7.51
CA ASN A 165 -1.61 -0.18 8.11
C ASN A 165 -1.67 -0.05 9.62
N ARG A 166 -2.64 -0.71 10.24
CA ARG A 166 -2.80 -0.81 11.69
C ARG A 166 -2.80 -2.27 12.10
N PHE A 167 -2.03 -2.61 13.11
CA PHE A 167 -1.85 -3.99 13.54
C PHE A 167 -2.11 -4.14 15.03
N ARG A 168 -2.80 -5.24 15.40
CA ARG A 168 -2.83 -5.76 16.76
C ARG A 168 -1.87 -6.94 16.85
N LEU A 169 -1.01 -6.94 17.87
CA LEU A 169 0.04 -7.94 18.09
C LEU A 169 -0.19 -8.64 19.44
N PRO A 170 -1.16 -9.57 19.50
CA PRO A 170 -1.66 -10.10 20.78
C PRO A 170 -0.65 -10.97 21.52
N THR A 171 0.39 -11.47 20.85
CA THR A 171 1.39 -12.34 21.45
C THR A 171 2.81 -11.78 21.33
N LEU A 172 3.69 -12.19 22.24
CA LEU A 172 5.11 -11.84 22.16
C LEU A 172 5.74 -12.34 20.84
N ALA A 173 5.34 -13.52 20.37
CA ALA A 173 5.81 -14.06 19.08
C ALA A 173 5.41 -13.14 17.90
N ALA A 174 4.16 -12.63 17.88
CA ALA A 174 3.72 -11.67 16.89
C ALA A 174 4.56 -10.37 16.92
N ARG A 175 4.85 -9.85 18.12
CA ARG A 175 5.69 -8.65 18.29
C ARG A 175 7.12 -8.86 17.81
N ILE A 176 7.73 -9.99 18.11
CA ILE A 176 9.08 -10.34 17.65
C ILE A 176 9.08 -10.55 16.12
N GLY A 177 8.08 -11.24 15.58
CA GLY A 177 7.92 -11.48 14.14
C GLY A 177 7.73 -10.19 13.34
N MET A 178 7.17 -9.14 13.93
CA MET A 178 7.00 -7.86 13.28
C MET A 178 8.32 -7.13 13.02
N LEU A 179 9.37 -7.35 13.81
CA LEU A 179 10.66 -6.67 13.64
C LEU A 179 11.26 -6.81 12.23
N PRO A 180 11.39 -8.01 11.64
CA PRO A 180 11.84 -8.16 10.25
C PRO A 180 10.75 -7.77 9.24
N MET A 181 9.46 -7.84 9.61
CA MET A 181 8.36 -7.50 8.72
C MET A 181 8.26 -6.00 8.43
N GLU A 182 8.60 -5.13 9.39
CA GLU A 182 8.54 -3.67 9.19
C GLU A 182 9.44 -3.19 8.03
N PRO A 183 10.74 -3.51 7.95
CA PRO A 183 11.57 -3.14 6.80
C PRO A 183 11.19 -3.88 5.51
N GLY A 184 10.75 -5.14 5.60
CA GLY A 184 10.24 -5.89 4.45
C GLY A 184 9.00 -5.24 3.84
N SER A 185 8.03 -4.86 4.68
CA SER A 185 6.83 -4.15 4.25
C SER A 185 7.15 -2.79 3.60
N LEU A 186 8.17 -2.07 4.10
CA LEU A 186 8.61 -0.83 3.46
C LEU A 186 9.05 -1.05 2.01
N VAL A 187 9.85 -2.09 1.76
CA VAL A 187 10.34 -2.41 0.40
C VAL A 187 9.17 -2.71 -0.54
N MET A 188 8.23 -3.56 -0.10
CA MET A 188 7.07 -3.96 -0.88
C MET A 188 6.12 -2.78 -1.13
N GLU A 189 5.74 -2.08 -0.07
CA GLU A 189 4.76 -0.99 -0.16
C GLU A 189 5.30 0.22 -0.92
N ARG A 190 6.60 0.53 -0.76
CA ARG A 190 7.26 1.56 -1.58
C ARG A 190 7.22 1.20 -3.08
N LYS A 191 7.41 -0.07 -3.44
CA LYS A 191 7.30 -0.52 -4.83
C LYS A 191 5.86 -0.42 -5.32
N MET A 192 4.89 -0.83 -4.51
CA MET A 192 3.46 -0.72 -4.77
C MET A 192 3.05 0.74 -5.06
N LEU A 193 3.34 1.66 -4.13
CA LEU A 193 2.97 3.08 -4.29
C LEU A 193 3.58 3.69 -5.55
N ARG A 194 4.82 3.36 -5.87
CA ARG A 194 5.46 3.79 -7.13
C ARG A 194 4.84 3.14 -8.35
N GLY A 195 4.49 1.86 -8.27
CA GLY A 195 3.81 1.14 -9.35
C GLY A 195 2.43 1.71 -9.67
N ILE A 196 1.68 2.14 -8.64
CA ILE A 196 0.41 2.85 -8.81
C ILE A 196 0.65 4.23 -9.45
N LYS A 197 1.63 5.01 -8.93
CA LYS A 197 2.00 6.32 -9.50
C LYS A 197 2.33 6.22 -11.00
N GLU A 198 3.22 5.33 -11.39
CA GLU A 198 3.63 5.13 -12.77
C GLU A 198 2.45 4.81 -13.70
N ARG A 199 1.49 4.02 -13.23
CA ARG A 199 0.29 3.62 -14.00
C ARG A 199 -0.72 4.75 -14.12
N ALA A 200 -0.98 5.45 -13.01
CA ALA A 200 -1.92 6.57 -12.98
C ALA A 200 -1.46 7.72 -13.87
N GLU A 201 -0.18 8.09 -13.80
CA GLU A 201 0.40 9.15 -14.63
C GLU A 201 0.40 8.79 -16.12
N ARG A 202 0.67 7.51 -16.46
CA ARG A 202 0.52 7.05 -17.84
C ARG A 202 -0.92 7.13 -18.33
N LEU A 203 -1.89 6.75 -17.48
CA LEU A 203 -3.31 6.79 -17.83
C LEU A 203 -3.74 8.23 -18.12
N THR A 204 -3.35 9.18 -17.29
CA THR A 204 -3.61 10.62 -17.49
C THR A 204 -3.01 11.12 -18.79
N SER A 205 -1.74 10.76 -19.06
CA SER A 205 -1.04 11.20 -20.27
C SER A 205 -1.63 10.60 -21.56
N ALA A 206 -2.27 9.44 -21.48
CA ALA A 206 -2.91 8.77 -22.60
C ALA A 206 -4.32 9.27 -22.91
N THR A 207 -4.94 10.02 -21.99
CA THR A 207 -6.26 10.61 -22.18
C THR A 207 -6.09 12.02 -22.76
N PRO A 208 -6.42 12.27 -24.07
CA PRO A 208 -6.27 13.60 -24.65
C PRO A 208 -7.20 14.58 -23.93
N GLU A 209 -6.69 15.76 -23.56
CA GLU A 209 -7.51 16.93 -23.17
C GLU A 209 -8.34 17.41 -24.37
N GLY A 210 -9.48 16.79 -24.65
CA GLY A 210 -10.22 17.10 -25.87
C GLY A 210 -11.62 16.54 -26.01
N SER A 211 -12.44 16.54 -24.93
CA SER A 211 -13.85 16.17 -25.12
C SER A 211 -14.87 17.17 -24.53
N SER A 212 -14.42 18.35 -24.11
CA SER A 212 -15.32 19.37 -23.54
C SER A 212 -15.51 20.62 -24.42
N ARG A 213 -15.31 20.53 -25.74
CA ARG A 213 -15.51 21.66 -26.65
C ARG A 213 -16.25 21.34 -27.94
N GLU A 214 -17.34 20.57 -27.89
CA GLU A 214 -18.23 20.45 -29.07
C GLU A 214 -19.67 20.13 -28.66
N GLU A 215 -20.29 20.96 -27.82
CA GLU A 215 -21.75 21.03 -27.72
C GLU A 215 -22.21 22.46 -27.38
N ASP A 216 -21.71 23.45 -28.12
CA ASP A 216 -22.37 24.77 -28.11
C ASP A 216 -22.28 25.40 -29.49
N GLY A 217 -23.29 25.21 -30.29
CA GLY A 217 -23.41 25.96 -31.52
C GLY A 217 -23.99 25.24 -32.71
N ALA A 218 -25.30 24.96 -32.73
CA ALA A 218 -26.14 25.09 -33.94
C ALA A 218 -27.62 24.88 -33.65
N LEU A 219 -28.32 25.93 -33.21
CA LEU A 219 -29.75 26.02 -33.46
C LEU A 219 -29.96 26.47 -34.92
N PRO A 220 -30.65 25.71 -35.78
CA PRO A 220 -31.07 26.19 -37.09
C PRO A 220 -32.20 27.20 -36.93
N ARG A 221 -32.00 28.43 -37.50
CA ARG A 221 -33.06 29.39 -37.67
C ARG A 221 -34.05 28.88 -38.73
N LEU A 222 -35.26 28.62 -38.30
CA LEU A 222 -36.39 28.44 -39.22
C LEU A 222 -36.79 29.80 -39.82
N GLN A 223 -36.77 29.87 -41.12
CA GLN A 223 -37.51 30.85 -41.92
C GLN A 223 -38.88 30.30 -42.25
#